data_1521c80bac8465e34cfb27d772bead61
#
_entry.id   1521c80bac8465e34cfb27d772bead61
#
_cell.length_a   1.000
_cell.length_b   1.000
_cell.length_c   1.000
_cell.angle_alpha   90.00
_cell.angle_beta   90.00
_cell.angle_gamma   90.00
#
_symmetry.space_group_name_H-M   'P 1'
#
loop_
_entity.id
_entity.type
_entity.pdbx_description
1 polymer ?
#
loop_
_entity_poly.entity_id
_entity_poly.type
_entity_poly.pdbx_seq_one_letter_code
_entity_poly.pdbx_strand_id
1 'polypeptide(L)'
;RKKNTKKNKKNRKEKIIKKIIRADELGYCYGVARAADMVEGLIEENKNIYILGMLIHNPVYLNKIHGLGVVTVEEEDFLNDKVQIPLGSTVVLRAHGARKELMDKLEGMNVEKVDTTCPYVTKSILVKLREEEKREVVYIGDKNHPEVKAVLSYGKKIPIMENLEQLKNSNLDRDMEYSFVVQKTYDNQKFDAIKSYAKDNFKKAVFKDDLCGATYERQEAISRLAKEVDLVIVIGGQMSSNTQKLYKMSKSINKNTYLVEDKNDIKEIWFDEINSVGISAGASTPDYVIDEVEEKIMSFSRN
;
A
#
# COMPACT_ATOMS: atom_id res chain seq x y z
N ARG A 1 -19.32 40.62 52.22
CA ARG A 1 -18.56 39.36 51.96
C ARG A 1 -18.39 39.19 50.43
N LYS A 2 -17.21 39.59 49.93
CA LYS A 2 -16.82 39.37 48.51
C LYS A 2 -16.25 37.97 48.40
N LYS A 3 -16.90 37.08 47.61
CA LYS A 3 -16.36 35.77 47.22
C LYS A 3 -15.35 35.95 46.09
N ASN A 4 -14.09 35.70 46.41
CA ASN A 4 -12.99 35.59 45.46
C ASN A 4 -13.15 34.31 44.66
N THR A 5 -13.56 34.40 43.39
CA THR A 5 -13.46 33.32 42.42
C THR A 5 -12.07 33.36 41.80
N LYS A 6 -11.13 32.63 42.37
CA LYS A 6 -9.86 32.34 41.74
C LYS A 6 -10.11 31.44 40.50
N LYS A 7 -10.09 32.02 39.29
CA LYS A 7 -9.99 31.27 38.03
C LYS A 7 -8.65 30.56 38.04
N ASN A 8 -8.70 29.22 38.10
CA ASN A 8 -7.55 28.37 37.82
C ASN A 8 -7.16 28.55 36.33
N LYS A 9 -6.21 29.42 36.04
CA LYS A 9 -5.44 29.37 34.82
C LYS A 9 -4.53 28.14 34.93
N LYS A 10 -4.96 26.98 34.43
CA LYS A 10 -4.03 25.90 34.13
C LYS A 10 -2.96 26.49 33.23
N ASN A 11 -1.71 26.52 33.71
CA ASN A 11 -0.54 26.80 32.88
C ASN A 11 -0.55 25.82 31.70
N ARG A 12 -0.97 26.25 30.52
CA ARG A 12 -0.64 25.55 29.26
C ARG A 12 0.87 25.69 29.16
N LYS A 13 1.60 24.62 29.46
CA LYS A 13 3.01 24.51 29.02
C LYS A 13 3.03 24.72 27.51
N GLU A 14 3.85 25.65 27.07
CA GLU A 14 4.09 25.82 25.60
C GLU A 14 4.47 24.48 25.01
N LYS A 15 3.73 24.05 24.02
CA LYS A 15 4.01 22.82 23.26
C LYS A 15 5.13 23.17 22.28
N ILE A 16 6.33 22.72 22.53
CA ILE A 16 7.47 22.95 21.62
C ILE A 16 7.90 21.60 21.07
N ILE A 17 7.47 21.29 19.84
CA ILE A 17 8.07 20.21 19.05
C ILE A 17 9.41 20.72 18.58
N LYS A 18 10.50 20.12 19.07
CA LYS A 18 11.87 20.56 18.79
C LYS A 18 12.39 20.00 17.49
N LYS A 19 11.89 18.87 17.06
CA LYS A 19 12.42 18.14 15.90
C LYS A 19 11.31 17.40 15.18
N ILE A 20 11.24 17.57 13.86
CA ILE A 20 10.45 16.75 12.97
C ILE A 20 11.42 16.03 12.03
N ILE A 21 11.26 14.72 11.87
CA ILE A 21 12.13 13.88 11.03
C ILE A 21 11.25 13.11 10.05
N ARG A 22 11.48 13.26 8.78
CA ARG A 22 10.90 12.38 7.75
C ARG A 22 11.71 11.08 7.69
N ALA A 23 11.03 9.95 7.49
CA ALA A 23 11.70 8.70 7.18
C ALA A 23 12.52 8.85 5.89
N ASP A 24 13.64 8.14 5.78
CA ASP A 24 14.51 8.18 4.59
C ASP A 24 13.76 7.78 3.32
N GLU A 25 12.77 6.88 3.47
CA GLU A 25 11.91 6.40 2.40
C GLU A 25 10.44 6.56 2.77
N LEU A 26 9.70 7.41 2.06
CA LEU A 26 8.28 7.67 2.25
C LEU A 26 7.62 8.18 0.95
N GLY A 27 6.28 8.19 0.92
CA GLY A 27 5.53 8.70 -0.23
C GLY A 27 5.51 7.75 -1.42
N TYR A 28 5.20 8.26 -2.59
CA TYR A 28 5.02 7.45 -3.80
C TYR A 28 6.21 6.53 -4.08
N CYS A 29 5.94 5.24 -4.32
CA CYS A 29 6.91 4.36 -4.95
C CYS A 29 6.87 4.55 -6.48
N TYR A 30 7.90 4.07 -7.17
CA TYR A 30 7.99 4.15 -8.63
C TYR A 30 6.72 3.68 -9.36
N GLY A 31 6.16 2.53 -8.97
CA GLY A 31 4.97 1.97 -9.64
C GLY A 31 3.73 2.83 -9.44
N VAL A 32 3.58 3.43 -8.26
CA VAL A 32 2.46 4.33 -7.96
C VAL A 32 2.64 5.68 -8.63
N ALA A 33 3.83 6.29 -8.56
CA ALA A 33 4.12 7.56 -9.25
C ALA A 33 3.81 7.44 -10.74
N ARG A 34 4.35 6.40 -11.40
CA ARG A 34 4.08 6.12 -12.81
C ARG A 34 2.58 6.02 -13.12
N ALA A 35 1.80 5.32 -12.29
CA ALA A 35 0.36 5.18 -12.51
C ALA A 35 -0.39 6.50 -12.34
N ALA A 36 0.00 7.30 -11.34
CA ALA A 36 -0.58 8.63 -11.12
C ALA A 36 -0.25 9.58 -12.27
N ASP A 37 1.01 9.65 -12.70
CA ASP A 37 1.46 10.51 -13.81
C ASP A 37 0.74 10.16 -15.11
N MET A 38 0.56 8.88 -15.41
CA MET A 38 -0.18 8.44 -16.60
C MET A 38 -1.64 8.90 -16.56
N VAL A 39 -2.32 8.80 -15.41
CA VAL A 39 -3.72 9.25 -15.28
C VAL A 39 -3.80 10.77 -15.32
N GLU A 40 -2.89 11.49 -14.69
CA GLU A 40 -2.86 12.96 -14.73
C GLU A 40 -2.63 13.45 -16.16
N GLY A 41 -1.76 12.81 -16.95
CA GLY A 41 -1.60 13.12 -18.38
C GLY A 41 -2.88 12.90 -19.19
N LEU A 42 -3.62 11.82 -18.95
CA LEU A 42 -4.92 11.58 -19.61
C LEU A 42 -5.98 12.64 -19.24
N ILE A 43 -5.96 13.13 -17.98
CA ILE A 43 -6.84 14.22 -17.53
C ILE A 43 -6.51 15.51 -18.29
N GLU A 44 -5.24 15.86 -18.45
CA GLU A 44 -4.79 17.03 -19.21
C GLU A 44 -5.21 16.97 -20.69
N GLU A 45 -5.26 15.76 -21.26
CA GLU A 45 -5.78 15.53 -22.63
C GLU A 45 -7.31 15.56 -22.73
N ASN A 46 -8.04 15.84 -21.65
CA ASN A 46 -9.52 15.83 -21.58
C ASN A 46 -10.15 14.50 -22.02
N LYS A 47 -9.49 13.38 -21.68
CA LYS A 47 -10.01 12.04 -21.97
C LYS A 47 -11.20 11.69 -21.07
N ASN A 48 -12.11 10.87 -21.59
CA ASN A 48 -13.18 10.28 -20.79
C ASN A 48 -12.67 9.01 -20.10
N ILE A 49 -12.25 9.13 -18.83
CA ILE A 49 -11.42 8.14 -18.13
C ILE A 49 -12.27 7.30 -17.19
N TYR A 50 -12.17 5.98 -17.36
CA TYR A 50 -12.72 4.95 -16.46
C TYR A 50 -11.59 4.10 -15.90
N ILE A 51 -11.49 3.99 -14.57
CA ILE A 51 -10.48 3.16 -13.90
C ILE A 51 -11.16 1.91 -13.36
N LEU A 52 -10.66 0.73 -13.72
CA LEU A 52 -11.15 -0.53 -13.17
C LEU A 52 -10.49 -0.84 -11.84
N GLY A 53 -11.29 -0.77 -10.78
CA GLY A 53 -10.83 -0.80 -9.38
C GLY A 53 -10.13 0.50 -8.97
N MET A 54 -9.71 0.59 -7.72
CA MET A 54 -8.96 1.76 -7.24
C MET A 54 -7.56 1.82 -7.88
N LEU A 55 -7.21 2.93 -8.52
CA LEU A 55 -5.88 3.12 -9.14
C LEU A 55 -4.76 2.83 -8.14
N ILE A 56 -4.87 3.48 -7.00
CA ILE A 56 -3.98 3.35 -5.84
C ILE A 56 -4.82 3.39 -4.56
N HIS A 57 -4.32 2.80 -3.48
CA HIS A 57 -5.03 2.78 -2.18
C HIS A 57 -4.81 4.08 -1.37
N ASN A 58 -5.27 5.21 -1.94
CA ASN A 58 -5.21 6.51 -1.26
C ASN A 58 -6.50 7.32 -1.54
N PRO A 59 -7.38 7.53 -0.53
CA PRO A 59 -8.65 8.19 -0.74
C PRO A 59 -8.49 9.68 -1.10
N VAL A 60 -7.46 10.36 -0.59
CA VAL A 60 -7.22 11.77 -0.90
C VAL A 60 -6.93 11.96 -2.39
N TYR A 61 -6.05 11.12 -2.95
CA TYR A 61 -5.76 11.13 -4.37
C TYR A 61 -6.98 10.75 -5.22
N LEU A 62 -7.71 9.70 -4.83
CA LEU A 62 -8.91 9.28 -5.57
C LEU A 62 -9.97 10.38 -5.61
N ASN A 63 -10.22 11.05 -4.48
CA ASN A 63 -11.15 12.18 -4.42
C ASN A 63 -10.70 13.34 -5.33
N LYS A 64 -9.38 13.64 -5.39
CA LYS A 64 -8.82 14.63 -6.31
C LYS A 64 -9.17 14.32 -7.77
N ILE A 65 -8.86 13.10 -8.23
CA ILE A 65 -9.10 12.73 -9.64
C ILE A 65 -10.59 12.57 -9.98
N HIS A 66 -11.41 12.12 -9.03
CA HIS A 66 -12.87 12.10 -9.21
C HIS A 66 -13.44 13.51 -9.41
N GLY A 67 -12.93 14.50 -8.64
CA GLY A 67 -13.27 15.92 -8.82
C GLY A 67 -12.88 16.47 -10.20
N LEU A 68 -11.95 15.80 -10.91
CA LEU A 68 -11.53 16.12 -12.28
C LEU A 68 -12.24 15.28 -13.34
N GLY A 69 -13.30 14.54 -12.97
CA GLY A 69 -14.15 13.80 -13.91
C GLY A 69 -13.73 12.35 -14.18
N VAL A 70 -12.71 11.83 -13.50
CA VAL A 70 -12.34 10.41 -13.61
C VAL A 70 -13.38 9.55 -12.88
N VAL A 71 -13.79 8.45 -13.47
CA VAL A 71 -14.76 7.50 -12.89
C VAL A 71 -14.06 6.22 -12.49
N THR A 72 -14.20 5.82 -11.23
CA THR A 72 -13.77 4.50 -10.77
C THR A 72 -14.95 3.52 -10.86
N VAL A 73 -14.72 2.36 -11.47
CA VAL A 73 -15.69 1.28 -11.63
C VAL A 73 -15.16 0.05 -10.91
N GLU A 74 -15.99 -0.55 -10.05
CA GLU A 74 -15.62 -1.78 -9.39
C GLU A 74 -15.47 -2.92 -10.41
N GLU A 75 -14.36 -3.67 -10.31
CA GLU A 75 -14.04 -4.76 -11.24
C GLU A 75 -15.16 -5.80 -11.35
N GLU A 76 -15.77 -6.16 -10.21
CA GLU A 76 -16.86 -7.13 -10.19
C GLU A 76 -18.13 -6.63 -10.87
N ASP A 77 -18.42 -5.32 -10.75
CA ASP A 77 -19.59 -4.72 -11.40
C ASP A 77 -19.38 -4.64 -12.93
N PHE A 78 -18.15 -4.34 -13.35
CA PHE A 78 -17.78 -4.40 -14.77
C PHE A 78 -17.83 -5.83 -15.32
N LEU A 79 -17.25 -6.80 -14.63
CA LEU A 79 -17.26 -8.21 -15.09
C LEU A 79 -18.66 -8.80 -15.19
N ASN A 80 -19.57 -8.40 -14.30
CA ASN A 80 -20.94 -8.88 -14.24
C ASN A 80 -21.94 -8.03 -15.05
N ASP A 81 -21.45 -7.16 -15.94
CA ASP A 81 -22.26 -6.27 -16.81
C ASP A 81 -23.23 -5.34 -16.08
N LYS A 82 -22.97 -5.03 -14.80
CA LYS A 82 -23.78 -4.09 -14.02
C LYS A 82 -23.48 -2.63 -14.36
N VAL A 83 -22.27 -2.35 -14.88
CA VAL A 83 -21.82 -1.04 -15.33
C VAL A 83 -21.32 -1.13 -16.75
N GLN A 84 -21.82 -0.24 -17.61
CA GLN A 84 -21.38 -0.12 -19.00
C GLN A 84 -20.41 1.07 -19.13
N ILE A 85 -19.25 0.82 -19.72
CA ILE A 85 -18.31 1.87 -20.08
C ILE A 85 -18.64 2.36 -21.48
N PRO A 86 -18.83 3.68 -21.70
CA PRO A 86 -19.16 4.24 -23.01
C PRO A 86 -18.08 3.92 -24.04
N LEU A 87 -18.49 3.65 -25.27
CA LEU A 87 -17.56 3.44 -26.40
C LEU A 87 -16.68 4.68 -26.61
N GLY A 88 -15.43 4.46 -26.99
CA GLY A 88 -14.45 5.52 -27.18
C GLY A 88 -13.86 6.09 -25.88
N SER A 89 -14.24 5.56 -24.71
CA SER A 89 -13.62 5.93 -23.45
C SER A 89 -12.20 5.36 -23.32
N THR A 90 -11.40 5.99 -22.46
CA THR A 90 -10.10 5.45 -22.04
C THR A 90 -10.29 4.65 -20.75
N VAL A 91 -9.96 3.36 -20.79
CA VAL A 91 -10.04 2.45 -19.65
C VAL A 91 -8.66 2.23 -19.08
N VAL A 92 -8.49 2.60 -17.81
CA VAL A 92 -7.22 2.49 -17.08
C VAL A 92 -7.25 1.25 -16.19
N LEU A 93 -6.22 0.43 -16.31
CA LEU A 93 -5.97 -0.72 -15.45
C LEU A 93 -5.03 -0.31 -14.32
N ARG A 94 -5.40 -0.62 -13.09
CA ARG A 94 -4.73 -0.14 -11.88
C ARG A 94 -3.30 -0.67 -11.68
N ALA A 95 -2.51 0.05 -10.87
CA ALA A 95 -1.11 -0.28 -10.56
C ALA A 95 -0.90 -1.69 -9.94
N HIS A 96 -1.92 -2.24 -9.28
CA HIS A 96 -1.86 -3.58 -8.67
C HIS A 96 -1.95 -4.74 -9.67
N GLY A 97 -2.15 -4.45 -10.96
CA GLY A 97 -2.38 -5.41 -12.02
C GLY A 97 -3.87 -5.69 -12.26
N ALA A 98 -4.18 -6.03 -13.50
CA ALA A 98 -5.51 -6.43 -13.93
C ALA A 98 -5.63 -7.96 -13.93
N ARG A 99 -6.78 -8.48 -13.52
CA ARG A 99 -7.12 -9.90 -13.68
C ARG A 99 -7.26 -10.26 -15.16
N LYS A 100 -6.92 -11.49 -15.50
CA LYS A 100 -7.01 -11.96 -16.89
C LYS A 100 -8.42 -11.80 -17.47
N GLU A 101 -9.46 -12.07 -16.68
CA GLU A 101 -10.85 -11.95 -17.12
C GLU A 101 -11.21 -10.50 -17.51
N LEU A 102 -10.64 -9.50 -16.84
CA LEU A 102 -10.79 -8.09 -17.21
C LEU A 102 -10.13 -7.80 -18.56
N MET A 103 -8.92 -8.32 -18.75
CA MET A 103 -8.20 -8.16 -20.00
C MET A 103 -8.97 -8.78 -21.17
N ASP A 104 -9.44 -10.03 -21.00
CA ASP A 104 -10.18 -10.76 -22.00
C ASP A 104 -11.49 -10.03 -22.37
N LYS A 105 -12.21 -9.50 -21.39
CA LYS A 105 -13.44 -8.73 -21.61
C LYS A 105 -13.18 -7.43 -22.38
N LEU A 106 -12.09 -6.73 -22.07
CA LEU A 106 -11.72 -5.49 -22.74
C LEU A 106 -11.22 -5.70 -24.18
N GLU A 107 -10.75 -6.89 -24.55
CA GLU A 107 -10.28 -7.15 -25.93
C GLU A 107 -11.37 -6.99 -26.97
N GLY A 108 -12.62 -7.30 -26.63
CA GLY A 108 -13.77 -7.16 -27.53
C GLY A 108 -14.43 -5.77 -27.54
N MET A 109 -13.93 -4.82 -26.76
CA MET A 109 -14.55 -3.51 -26.59
C MET A 109 -13.83 -2.44 -27.43
N ASN A 110 -14.60 -1.49 -27.98
CA ASN A 110 -14.04 -0.29 -28.63
C ASN A 110 -13.72 0.80 -27.59
N VAL A 111 -12.64 0.57 -26.83
CA VAL A 111 -12.10 1.47 -25.82
C VAL A 111 -10.58 1.56 -25.95
N GLU A 112 -10.02 2.72 -25.59
CA GLU A 112 -8.58 2.85 -25.42
C GLU A 112 -8.16 2.18 -24.10
N LYS A 113 -7.16 1.30 -24.11
CA LYS A 113 -6.67 0.62 -22.92
C LYS A 113 -5.34 1.22 -22.46
N VAL A 114 -5.28 1.68 -21.23
CA VAL A 114 -4.06 2.19 -20.60
C VAL A 114 -3.70 1.30 -19.41
N ASP A 115 -2.62 0.55 -19.55
CA ASP A 115 -2.15 -0.36 -18.52
C ASP A 115 -1.13 0.34 -17.61
N THR A 116 -1.55 0.64 -16.39
CA THR A 116 -0.69 1.22 -15.35
C THR A 116 -0.09 0.17 -14.41
N THR A 117 -0.25 -1.13 -14.71
CA THR A 117 0.30 -2.22 -13.89
C THR A 117 1.77 -1.96 -13.57
N CYS A 118 2.10 -2.06 -12.29
CA CYS A 118 3.48 -1.91 -11.84
C CYS A 118 4.37 -3.00 -12.48
N PRO A 119 5.53 -2.65 -13.08
CA PRO A 119 6.44 -3.63 -13.69
C PRO A 119 6.85 -4.77 -12.76
N TYR A 120 6.92 -4.52 -11.46
CA TYR A 120 7.23 -5.56 -10.47
C TYR A 120 6.08 -6.57 -10.32
N VAL A 121 4.82 -6.14 -10.47
CA VAL A 121 3.66 -7.04 -10.49
C VAL A 121 3.64 -7.86 -11.79
N THR A 122 3.88 -7.22 -12.93
CA THR A 122 4.04 -7.91 -14.21
C THR A 122 5.13 -8.97 -14.13
N LYS A 123 6.27 -8.65 -13.49
CA LYS A 123 7.35 -9.62 -13.25
C LYS A 123 6.86 -10.81 -12.43
N SER A 124 6.06 -10.60 -11.36
CA SER A 124 5.52 -11.71 -10.55
C SER A 124 4.64 -12.65 -11.39
N ILE A 125 3.78 -12.10 -12.26
CA ILE A 125 2.96 -12.90 -13.20
C ILE A 125 3.87 -13.75 -14.10
N LEU A 126 4.87 -13.14 -14.72
CA LEU A 126 5.78 -13.84 -15.62
C LEU A 126 6.62 -14.91 -14.91
N VAL A 127 7.07 -14.62 -13.67
CA VAL A 127 7.82 -15.60 -12.86
C VAL A 127 6.92 -16.78 -12.53
N LYS A 128 5.68 -16.53 -12.06
CA LYS A 128 4.70 -17.57 -11.76
C LYS A 128 4.51 -18.49 -12.99
N LEU A 129 4.18 -17.92 -14.14
CA LEU A 129 3.94 -18.69 -15.38
C LEU A 129 5.15 -19.54 -15.80
N ARG A 130 6.37 -18.98 -15.72
CA ARG A 130 7.60 -19.72 -16.07
C ARG A 130 7.94 -20.84 -15.08
N GLU A 131 7.63 -20.63 -13.81
CA GLU A 131 7.93 -21.63 -12.78
C GLU A 131 6.90 -22.77 -12.78
N GLU A 132 5.63 -22.51 -13.15
CA GLU A 132 4.59 -23.52 -13.32
C GLU A 132 4.88 -24.56 -14.40
N GLU A 133 5.76 -24.23 -15.36
CA GLU A 133 6.23 -25.17 -16.37
C GLU A 133 7.30 -26.14 -15.83
N LYS A 134 7.93 -25.81 -14.70
CA LYS A 134 9.09 -26.52 -14.17
C LYS A 134 8.79 -27.29 -12.89
N ARG A 135 7.91 -26.75 -12.04
CA ARG A 135 7.62 -27.30 -10.71
C ARG A 135 6.30 -26.74 -10.15
N GLU A 136 5.91 -27.26 -9.01
CA GLU A 136 4.77 -26.71 -8.29
C GLU A 136 5.06 -25.29 -7.77
N VAL A 137 4.06 -24.42 -7.78
CA VAL A 137 4.19 -23.02 -7.33
C VAL A 137 3.28 -22.77 -6.13
N VAL A 138 3.79 -22.05 -5.14
CA VAL A 138 3.06 -21.57 -3.97
C VAL A 138 3.12 -20.04 -3.95
N TYR A 139 1.98 -19.38 -3.78
CA TYR A 139 1.94 -17.94 -3.60
C TYR A 139 1.89 -17.56 -2.12
N ILE A 140 2.68 -16.55 -1.74
CA ILE A 140 2.69 -15.98 -0.39
C ILE A 140 2.08 -14.58 -0.45
N GLY A 141 0.95 -14.37 0.25
CA GLY A 141 0.27 -13.09 0.26
C GLY A 141 -1.16 -13.17 0.77
N ASP A 142 -1.79 -12.01 0.94
CA ASP A 142 -3.20 -11.90 1.32
C ASP A 142 -4.09 -12.24 0.10
N LYS A 143 -4.86 -13.32 0.20
CA LYS A 143 -5.75 -13.81 -0.88
C LYS A 143 -6.77 -12.79 -1.37
N ASN A 144 -7.12 -11.80 -0.53
CA ASN A 144 -8.08 -10.77 -0.88
C ASN A 144 -7.43 -9.55 -1.56
N HIS A 145 -6.10 -9.45 -1.49
CA HIS A 145 -5.38 -8.30 -2.06
C HIS A 145 -5.49 -8.27 -3.60
N PRO A 146 -5.71 -7.08 -4.20
CA PRO A 146 -5.80 -6.93 -5.66
C PRO A 146 -4.65 -7.50 -6.46
N GLU A 147 -3.40 -7.27 -6.03
CA GLU A 147 -2.20 -7.83 -6.67
C GLU A 147 -2.24 -9.36 -6.69
N VAL A 148 -2.62 -9.96 -5.57
CA VAL A 148 -2.68 -11.43 -5.46
C VAL A 148 -3.75 -11.98 -6.40
N LYS A 149 -4.93 -11.37 -6.43
CA LYS A 149 -6.01 -11.75 -7.38
C LYS A 149 -5.57 -11.62 -8.83
N ALA A 150 -4.85 -10.54 -9.18
CA ALA A 150 -4.32 -10.34 -10.51
C ALA A 150 -3.30 -11.43 -10.88
N VAL A 151 -2.28 -11.66 -10.05
CA VAL A 151 -1.24 -12.66 -10.34
C VAL A 151 -1.83 -14.07 -10.45
N LEU A 152 -2.78 -14.43 -9.59
CA LEU A 152 -3.38 -15.76 -9.56
C LEU A 152 -4.38 -16.01 -10.68
N SER A 153 -4.89 -14.99 -11.35
CA SER A 153 -5.80 -15.12 -12.49
C SER A 153 -5.10 -15.65 -13.76
N TYR A 154 -3.77 -15.59 -13.82
CA TYR A 154 -2.99 -16.10 -14.92
C TYR A 154 -2.44 -17.50 -14.63
N GLY A 155 -2.47 -18.39 -15.61
CA GLY A 155 -1.92 -19.73 -15.52
C GLY A 155 -2.73 -20.70 -14.64
N LYS A 156 -2.04 -21.65 -13.99
CA LYS A 156 -2.67 -22.68 -13.16
C LYS A 156 -3.17 -22.12 -11.82
N LYS A 157 -4.20 -22.77 -11.27
CA LYS A 157 -4.63 -22.55 -9.88
C LYS A 157 -3.56 -23.11 -8.94
N ILE A 158 -3.05 -22.30 -8.05
CA ILE A 158 -1.98 -22.65 -7.12
C ILE A 158 -2.39 -22.37 -5.65
N PRO A 159 -1.80 -23.06 -4.67
CA PRO A 159 -2.03 -22.77 -3.26
C PRO A 159 -1.51 -21.39 -2.84
N ILE A 160 -2.23 -20.77 -1.91
CA ILE A 160 -1.89 -19.49 -1.29
C ILE A 160 -1.61 -19.72 0.18
N MET A 161 -0.51 -19.13 0.66
CA MET A 161 -0.15 -19.11 2.08
C MET A 161 -0.10 -17.66 2.56
N GLU A 162 -0.98 -17.32 3.50
CA GLU A 162 -1.05 -15.95 4.04
C GLU A 162 -0.02 -15.72 5.16
N ASN A 163 0.50 -16.79 5.74
CA ASN A 163 1.48 -16.72 6.82
C ASN A 163 2.22 -18.06 7.01
N LEU A 164 3.24 -18.05 7.87
CA LEU A 164 4.07 -19.22 8.18
C LEU A 164 3.25 -20.38 8.79
N GLU A 165 2.24 -20.08 9.60
CA GLU A 165 1.42 -21.09 10.25
C GLU A 165 0.61 -21.90 9.23
N GLN A 166 0.02 -21.21 8.24
CA GLN A 166 -0.65 -21.90 7.13
C GLN A 166 0.31 -22.77 6.33
N LEU A 167 1.55 -22.32 6.11
CA LEU A 167 2.56 -23.13 5.41
C LEU A 167 2.96 -24.37 6.22
N LYS A 168 3.14 -24.24 7.54
CA LYS A 168 3.46 -25.35 8.43
C LYS A 168 2.38 -26.42 8.45
N ASN A 169 1.11 -25.97 8.49
CA ASN A 169 -0.06 -26.84 8.58
C ASN A 169 -0.62 -27.24 7.20
N SER A 170 0.08 -26.90 6.12
CA SER A 170 -0.34 -27.26 4.78
C SER A 170 -0.12 -28.74 4.47
N ASN A 171 -0.97 -29.28 3.58
CA ASN A 171 -0.82 -30.65 3.05
C ASN A 171 0.15 -30.70 1.87
N LEU A 172 1.08 -29.73 1.73
CA LEU A 172 2.09 -29.76 0.69
C LEU A 172 3.07 -30.91 0.93
N ASP A 173 3.35 -31.65 -0.15
CA ASP A 173 4.31 -32.76 -0.09
C ASP A 173 5.73 -32.22 0.11
N ARG A 174 6.39 -32.63 1.20
CA ARG A 174 7.74 -32.17 1.56
C ARG A 174 8.83 -32.69 0.63
N ASP A 175 8.57 -33.78 -0.07
CA ASP A 175 9.49 -34.39 -1.03
C ASP A 175 9.41 -33.76 -2.44
N MET A 176 8.48 -32.83 -2.65
CA MET A 176 8.34 -32.09 -3.91
C MET A 176 9.20 -30.84 -3.96
N GLU A 177 9.49 -30.37 -5.19
CA GLU A 177 10.14 -29.07 -5.43
C GLU A 177 9.09 -27.98 -5.62
N TYR A 178 9.25 -26.87 -4.90
CA TYR A 178 8.35 -25.71 -5.01
C TYR A 178 9.08 -24.44 -5.38
N SER A 179 8.42 -23.62 -6.24
CA SER A 179 8.74 -22.21 -6.39
C SER A 179 7.77 -21.38 -5.55
N PHE A 180 8.32 -20.46 -4.77
CA PHE A 180 7.56 -19.50 -3.97
C PHE A 180 7.56 -18.15 -4.66
N VAL A 181 6.36 -17.60 -4.90
CA VAL A 181 6.11 -16.26 -5.41
C VAL A 181 5.46 -15.43 -4.32
N VAL A 182 5.80 -14.15 -4.19
CA VAL A 182 5.37 -13.34 -3.05
C VAL A 182 4.71 -12.03 -3.49
N GLN A 183 3.67 -11.62 -2.76
CA GLN A 183 3.03 -10.31 -2.86
C GLN A 183 4.07 -9.21 -2.58
N LYS A 184 4.17 -8.22 -3.47
CA LYS A 184 5.21 -7.17 -3.44
C LYS A 184 5.23 -6.34 -2.17
N THR A 185 4.08 -6.15 -1.55
CA THR A 185 3.93 -5.40 -0.29
C THR A 185 3.85 -6.29 0.95
N TYR A 186 4.31 -7.55 0.89
CA TYR A 186 4.31 -8.44 2.05
C TYR A 186 5.31 -7.96 3.12
N ASP A 187 5.15 -8.45 4.35
CA ASP A 187 6.01 -8.13 5.49
C ASP A 187 7.37 -8.85 5.34
N ASN A 188 8.48 -8.11 5.42
CA ASN A 188 9.83 -8.65 5.18
C ASN A 188 10.23 -9.70 6.23
N GLN A 189 9.99 -9.45 7.51
CA GLN A 189 10.37 -10.39 8.58
C GLN A 189 9.56 -11.68 8.51
N LYS A 190 8.26 -11.58 8.19
CA LYS A 190 7.41 -12.74 7.99
C LYS A 190 7.83 -13.54 6.75
N PHE A 191 8.24 -12.85 5.69
CA PHE A 191 8.72 -13.52 4.48
C PHE A 191 10.05 -14.24 4.73
N ASP A 192 10.98 -13.63 5.45
CA ASP A 192 12.24 -14.27 5.82
C ASP A 192 12.02 -15.52 6.69
N ALA A 193 11.08 -15.47 7.63
CA ALA A 193 10.70 -16.65 8.41
C ALA A 193 10.11 -17.77 7.53
N ILE A 194 9.29 -17.42 6.54
CA ILE A 194 8.76 -18.39 5.56
C ILE A 194 9.88 -18.95 4.69
N LYS A 195 10.81 -18.11 4.20
CA LYS A 195 11.97 -18.55 3.40
C LYS A 195 12.83 -19.56 4.18
N SER A 196 13.15 -19.24 5.44
CA SER A 196 13.95 -20.16 6.29
C SER A 196 13.22 -21.48 6.46
N TYR A 197 11.97 -21.43 6.90
CA TYR A 197 11.19 -22.65 7.11
C TYR A 197 11.08 -23.50 5.83
N ALA A 198 10.80 -22.86 4.68
CA ALA A 198 10.64 -23.60 3.43
C ALA A 198 11.94 -24.28 2.99
N LYS A 199 13.10 -23.62 3.17
CA LYS A 199 14.41 -24.21 2.85
C LYS A 199 14.73 -25.42 3.72
N ASP A 200 14.30 -25.40 4.97
CA ASP A 200 14.61 -26.47 5.94
C ASP A 200 13.63 -27.65 5.86
N ASN A 201 12.44 -27.46 5.32
CA ASN A 201 11.33 -28.43 5.40
C ASN A 201 10.83 -28.96 4.05
N PHE A 202 11.29 -28.44 2.93
CA PHE A 202 10.97 -28.97 1.61
C PHE A 202 12.22 -29.44 0.90
N LYS A 203 12.12 -30.50 0.10
CA LYS A 203 13.23 -31.06 -0.69
C LYS A 203 13.97 -29.98 -1.46
N LYS A 204 13.21 -29.01 -2.05
CA LYS A 204 13.77 -27.87 -2.72
C LYS A 204 12.76 -26.72 -2.70
N ALA A 205 13.15 -25.63 -2.07
CA ALA A 205 12.42 -24.37 -2.08
C ALA A 205 13.14 -23.32 -2.93
N VAL A 206 12.50 -22.87 -4.00
CA VAL A 206 13.05 -21.91 -4.95
C VAL A 206 12.34 -20.57 -4.79
N PHE A 207 13.11 -19.50 -4.69
CA PHE A 207 12.62 -18.12 -4.59
C PHE A 207 13.16 -17.33 -5.78
N LYS A 208 12.38 -17.25 -6.87
CA LYS A 208 12.70 -16.48 -8.10
C LYS A 208 12.06 -15.09 -8.11
N ASP A 209 11.17 -14.87 -7.17
CA ASP A 209 10.53 -13.60 -6.91
C ASP A 209 10.84 -13.15 -5.49
N ASP A 210 10.77 -11.85 -5.24
CA ASP A 210 11.07 -11.27 -3.94
C ASP A 210 10.15 -10.05 -3.69
N LEU A 211 10.24 -9.50 -2.48
CA LEU A 211 9.57 -8.24 -2.15
C LEU A 211 10.07 -7.12 -3.07
N CYS A 212 9.24 -6.09 -3.26
CA CYS A 212 9.68 -4.88 -3.92
C CYS A 212 10.70 -4.14 -3.04
N GLY A 213 11.81 -3.67 -3.63
CA GLY A 213 12.83 -2.89 -2.91
C GLY A 213 12.21 -1.71 -2.15
N ALA A 214 11.30 -0.98 -2.79
CA ALA A 214 10.59 0.13 -2.15
C ALA A 214 9.77 -0.29 -0.91
N THR A 215 9.27 -1.53 -0.85
CA THR A 215 8.59 -2.06 0.34
C THR A 215 9.59 -2.36 1.45
N TYR A 216 10.70 -3.01 1.11
CA TYR A 216 11.75 -3.35 2.06
C TYR A 216 12.35 -2.09 2.69
N GLU A 217 12.78 -1.14 1.86
CA GLU A 217 13.41 0.13 2.28
C GLU A 217 12.51 0.93 3.22
N ARG A 218 11.19 1.03 2.92
CA ARG A 218 10.23 1.73 3.80
C ARG A 218 10.04 1.02 5.14
N GLN A 219 10.01 -0.31 5.16
CA GLN A 219 9.89 -1.07 6.39
C GLN A 219 11.14 -0.90 7.28
N GLU A 220 12.33 -0.88 6.70
CA GLU A 220 13.57 -0.61 7.42
C GLU A 220 13.62 0.86 7.92
N ALA A 221 13.26 1.82 7.07
CA ALA A 221 13.27 3.25 7.40
C ALA A 221 12.34 3.56 8.59
N ILE A 222 11.11 3.04 8.57
CA ILE A 222 10.18 3.28 9.68
C ILE A 222 10.60 2.56 10.97
N SER A 223 11.25 1.41 10.84
CA SER A 223 11.76 0.68 12.02
C SER A 223 12.90 1.42 12.71
N ARG A 224 13.75 2.13 11.95
CA ARG A 224 14.77 3.04 12.50
C ARG A 224 14.12 4.26 13.12
N LEU A 225 13.29 4.98 12.35
CA LEU A 225 12.62 6.19 12.80
C LEU A 225 11.83 6.01 14.11
N ALA A 226 11.09 4.91 14.23
CA ALA A 226 10.27 4.63 15.41
C ALA A 226 11.07 4.46 16.72
N LYS A 227 12.39 4.16 16.64
CA LYS A 227 13.30 4.07 17.78
C LYS A 227 13.88 5.42 18.19
N GLU A 228 13.87 6.40 17.28
CA GLU A 228 14.59 7.67 17.42
C GLU A 228 13.72 8.84 17.88
N VAL A 229 12.39 8.69 17.83
CA VAL A 229 11.44 9.78 18.08
C VAL A 229 10.43 9.44 19.16
N ASP A 230 9.86 10.47 19.80
CA ASP A 230 8.85 10.30 20.83
C ASP A 230 7.49 9.88 20.27
N LEU A 231 7.18 10.31 19.05
CA LEU A 231 5.91 10.05 18.37
C LEU A 231 6.12 9.84 16.87
N VAL A 232 5.38 8.90 16.27
CA VAL A 232 5.40 8.64 14.83
C VAL A 232 4.01 8.90 14.23
N ILE A 233 3.97 9.64 13.14
CA ILE A 233 2.81 9.78 12.26
C ILE A 233 3.08 8.97 10.99
N VAL A 234 2.19 8.02 10.71
CA VAL A 234 2.18 7.25 9.47
C VAL A 234 1.05 7.77 8.60
N ILE A 235 1.39 8.30 7.41
CA ILE A 235 0.42 8.93 6.51
C ILE A 235 0.06 7.97 5.40
N GLY A 236 -1.24 7.81 5.10
CA GLY A 236 -1.73 7.07 3.94
C GLY A 236 -3.06 6.36 4.18
N GLY A 237 -3.63 5.85 3.11
CA GLY A 237 -4.96 5.23 3.13
C GLY A 237 -5.02 4.00 4.03
N GLN A 238 -6.09 3.89 4.82
CA GLN A 238 -6.34 2.74 5.71
C GLN A 238 -6.48 1.42 4.95
N MET A 239 -6.92 1.46 3.71
CA MET A 239 -7.03 0.29 2.82
C MET A 239 -5.68 -0.14 2.22
N SER A 240 -4.63 0.67 2.34
CA SER A 240 -3.31 0.35 1.79
C SER A 240 -2.59 -0.70 2.62
N SER A 241 -2.30 -1.86 2.00
CA SER A 241 -1.54 -2.96 2.62
C SER A 241 -0.17 -2.49 3.11
N ASN A 242 0.55 -1.69 2.30
CA ASN A 242 1.84 -1.14 2.69
C ASN A 242 1.72 -0.19 3.89
N THR A 243 0.77 0.75 3.86
CA THR A 243 0.54 1.71 4.96
C THR A 243 0.22 0.99 6.27
N GLN A 244 -0.69 0.01 6.23
CA GLN A 244 -1.05 -0.79 7.40
C GLN A 244 0.13 -1.55 8.01
N LYS A 245 1.04 -2.05 7.17
CA LYS A 245 2.26 -2.73 7.65
C LYS A 245 3.21 -1.76 8.32
N LEU A 246 3.48 -0.61 7.71
CA LEU A 246 4.30 0.45 8.30
C LEU A 246 3.74 0.89 9.66
N TYR A 247 2.42 1.12 9.73
CA TYR A 247 1.75 1.47 10.99
C TYR A 247 1.95 0.40 12.08
N LYS A 248 1.67 -0.87 11.76
CA LYS A 248 1.80 -1.99 12.70
C LYS A 248 3.24 -2.17 13.17
N MET A 249 4.22 -2.09 12.27
CA MET A 249 5.64 -2.18 12.60
C MET A 249 6.07 -1.04 13.51
N SER A 250 5.75 0.19 13.17
CA SER A 250 6.04 1.36 14.00
C SER A 250 5.37 1.24 15.38
N LYS A 251 4.08 0.86 15.42
CA LYS A 251 3.31 0.72 16.65
C LYS A 251 3.87 -0.35 17.61
N SER A 252 4.49 -1.39 17.07
CA SER A 252 5.14 -2.43 17.88
C SER A 252 6.43 -1.94 18.56
N ILE A 253 7.07 -0.92 17.98
CA ILE A 253 8.31 -0.31 18.49
C ILE A 253 8.00 0.92 19.33
N ASN A 254 7.16 1.82 18.84
CA ASN A 254 6.77 3.07 19.45
C ASN A 254 5.25 3.12 19.66
N LYS A 255 4.81 3.06 20.93
CA LYS A 255 3.38 3.06 21.28
C LYS A 255 2.67 4.37 20.89
N ASN A 256 3.39 5.49 20.75
CA ASN A 256 2.88 6.76 20.29
C ASN A 256 2.90 6.85 18.75
N THR A 257 2.43 5.82 18.07
CA THR A 257 2.28 5.81 16.62
C THR A 257 0.81 5.99 16.24
N TYR A 258 0.55 6.89 15.31
CA TYR A 258 -0.79 7.18 14.79
C TYR A 258 -0.81 7.07 13.28
N LEU A 259 -1.91 6.54 12.74
CA LEU A 259 -2.19 6.45 11.31
C LEU A 259 -3.18 7.55 10.96
N VAL A 260 -2.86 8.33 9.93
CA VAL A 260 -3.69 9.42 9.41
C VAL A 260 -3.79 9.33 7.89
N GLU A 261 -4.92 9.70 7.33
CA GLU A 261 -5.10 9.81 5.88
C GLU A 261 -4.73 11.19 5.36
N ASP A 262 -5.03 12.24 6.15
CA ASP A 262 -4.70 13.63 5.85
C ASP A 262 -4.47 14.48 7.12
N LYS A 263 -4.25 15.78 6.94
CA LYS A 263 -4.03 16.75 8.02
C LYS A 263 -5.20 16.90 9.02
N ASN A 264 -6.44 16.54 8.61
CA ASN A 264 -7.62 16.69 9.44
C ASN A 264 -7.73 15.60 10.51
N ASP A 265 -7.06 14.48 10.31
CA ASP A 265 -6.98 13.39 11.29
C ASP A 265 -6.04 13.72 12.47
N ILE A 266 -5.19 14.73 12.31
CA ILE A 266 -4.20 15.12 13.32
C ILE A 266 -4.91 15.73 14.55
N LYS A 267 -4.64 15.16 15.73
CA LYS A 267 -5.18 15.62 17.00
C LYS A 267 -4.09 16.29 17.85
N GLU A 268 -4.31 17.53 18.22
CA GLU A 268 -3.36 18.33 19.00
C GLU A 268 -2.94 17.65 20.32
N ILE A 269 -3.84 16.88 20.94
CA ILE A 269 -3.58 16.18 22.20
C ILE A 269 -2.45 15.13 22.10
N TRP A 270 -2.17 14.62 20.90
CA TRP A 270 -1.11 13.63 20.70
C TRP A 270 0.29 14.20 20.97
N PHE A 271 0.44 15.52 20.87
CA PHE A 271 1.72 16.22 20.97
C PHE A 271 2.00 16.76 22.37
N ASP A 272 1.18 16.38 23.37
CA ASP A 272 1.42 16.76 24.76
C ASP A 272 2.70 16.05 25.25
N GLU A 273 3.68 16.83 25.74
CA GLU A 273 4.97 16.37 26.24
C GLU A 273 5.87 15.67 25.17
N ILE A 274 5.58 15.86 23.87
CA ILE A 274 6.37 15.33 22.75
C ILE A 274 7.42 16.37 22.33
N ASN A 275 8.69 15.95 22.19
CA ASN A 275 9.78 16.79 21.71
C ASN A 275 10.17 16.49 20.27
N SER A 276 10.01 15.22 19.84
CA SER A 276 10.40 14.78 18.50
C SER A 276 9.27 13.99 17.83
N VAL A 277 9.02 14.31 16.56
CA VAL A 277 7.98 13.67 15.73
C VAL A 277 8.64 13.07 14.50
N GLY A 278 8.38 11.79 14.26
CA GLY A 278 8.74 11.11 13.03
C GLY A 278 7.56 11.08 12.06
N ILE A 279 7.83 11.34 10.80
CA ILE A 279 6.84 11.25 9.72
C ILE A 279 7.27 10.14 8.76
N SER A 280 6.37 9.19 8.53
CA SER A 280 6.50 8.18 7.49
C SER A 280 5.22 8.15 6.66
N ALA A 281 5.30 7.66 5.44
CA ALA A 281 4.15 7.60 4.55
C ALA A 281 4.13 6.32 3.72
N GLY A 282 2.93 5.82 3.45
CA GLY A 282 2.72 4.68 2.59
C GLY A 282 3.11 4.95 1.15
N ALA A 283 3.43 3.87 0.41
CA ALA A 283 3.86 3.91 -0.99
C ALA A 283 2.82 4.48 -1.97
N SER A 284 1.61 4.73 -1.51
CA SER A 284 0.52 5.36 -2.28
C SER A 284 0.13 6.76 -1.77
N THR A 285 0.98 7.40 -0.98
CA THR A 285 0.72 8.73 -0.40
C THR A 285 1.40 9.81 -1.22
N PRO A 286 0.64 10.78 -1.79
CA PRO A 286 1.22 11.91 -2.52
C PRO A 286 2.06 12.84 -1.62
N ASP A 287 3.09 13.47 -2.17
CA ASP A 287 3.98 14.37 -1.44
C ASP A 287 3.22 15.57 -0.84
N TYR A 288 2.26 16.15 -1.58
CA TYR A 288 1.47 17.28 -1.06
C TYR A 288 0.67 16.93 0.20
N VAL A 289 0.22 15.67 0.35
CA VAL A 289 -0.45 15.21 1.58
C VAL A 289 0.54 15.13 2.75
N ILE A 290 1.77 14.69 2.47
CA ILE A 290 2.83 14.63 3.48
C ILE A 290 3.17 16.02 3.96
N ASP A 291 3.36 16.97 3.02
CA ASP A 291 3.68 18.35 3.31
C ASP A 291 2.58 19.03 4.15
N GLU A 292 1.31 18.85 3.78
CA GLU A 292 0.17 19.39 4.52
C GLU A 292 0.07 18.85 5.96
N VAL A 293 0.38 17.57 6.16
CA VAL A 293 0.40 16.95 7.50
C VAL A 293 1.55 17.52 8.31
N GLU A 294 2.74 17.67 7.74
CA GLU A 294 3.89 18.27 8.42
C GLU A 294 3.63 19.73 8.81
N GLU A 295 3.09 20.54 7.89
CA GLU A 295 2.71 21.92 8.18
C GLU A 295 1.69 22.02 9.33
N LYS A 296 0.71 21.08 9.36
CA LYS A 296 -0.24 21.00 10.46
C LYS A 296 0.43 20.71 11.78
N ILE A 297 1.38 19.77 11.82
CA ILE A 297 2.17 19.46 13.02
C ILE A 297 2.97 20.67 13.46
N MET A 298 3.65 21.37 12.52
CA MET A 298 4.41 22.58 12.81
C MET A 298 3.56 23.70 13.40
N SER A 299 2.29 23.78 13.01
CA SER A 299 1.37 24.81 13.52
C SER A 299 1.15 24.73 15.04
N PHE A 300 1.31 23.55 15.65
CA PHE A 300 1.19 23.35 17.09
C PHE A 300 2.43 23.80 17.88
N SER A 301 3.58 23.95 17.20
CA SER A 301 4.83 24.41 17.81
C SER A 301 4.94 25.95 17.88
N ARG A 302 4.05 26.67 17.18
CA ARG A 302 4.11 28.15 17.04
C ARG A 302 3.14 28.89 17.97
N ASN A 303 2.37 28.17 18.79
CA ASN A 303 1.35 28.77 19.68
C ASN A 303 1.80 28.67 21.17
#